data_ab79bf24353e5b577b4447f3f4037671
#
_entry.id   ab79bf24353e5b577b4447f3f4037671
#
_cell.length_a   1.000
_cell.length_b   1.000
_cell.length_c   1.000
_cell.angle_alpha   90.00
_cell.angle_beta   90.00
_cell.angle_gamma   90.00
#
_symmetry.space_group_name_H-M   'P 1'
#
loop_
_entity.id
_entity.type
_entity.pdbx_description
1 polymer ?
#
loop_
_entity_poly.entity_id
_entity_poly.type
_entity_poly.pdbx_seq_one_letter_code
_entity_poly.pdbx_strand_id
1 'polypeptide(L)'
;RQMCIRDSYEAIVKAVKAVDKCVSEVVEAARANGYEVVMIADHGNADNAVNADGTPNTAHSLNPVPIVVVSDRVKSVRSGILADVAPTVLKLMGLEQPAEMTGKALVEMK
;
A
#
# COMPACT_ATOMS: atom_id res chain seq x y z
N ARG A 1 12.29 16.98 -7.19
CA ARG A 1 13.52 16.18 -7.10
C ARG A 1 13.23 14.66 -7.03
N GLN A 2 12.21 14.27 -6.31
CA GLN A 2 11.79 12.87 -6.33
C GLN A 2 11.34 12.41 -7.72
N MET A 3 10.73 13.32 -8.49
CA MET A 3 10.33 13.00 -9.87
C MET A 3 11.54 12.73 -10.76
N CYS A 4 12.63 13.49 -10.61
CA CYS A 4 13.86 13.24 -11.36
C CYS A 4 14.50 11.89 -11.00
N ILE A 5 14.38 11.45 -9.76
CA ILE A 5 14.85 10.15 -9.30
C ILE A 5 14.04 9.03 -9.95
N ARG A 6 12.72 9.23 -10.12
CA ARG A 6 11.84 8.25 -10.77
C ARG A 6 12.10 8.07 -12.26
N ASP A 7 12.76 9.02 -12.92
CA ASP A 7 13.02 8.99 -14.35
C ASP A 7 14.09 7.96 -14.73
N SER A 8 14.88 7.51 -13.76
CA SER A 8 15.94 6.51 -13.97
C SER A 8 15.56 5.17 -13.38
N TYR A 9 15.73 4.09 -14.16
CA TYR A 9 15.48 2.74 -13.67
C TYR A 9 16.33 2.39 -12.44
N GLU A 10 17.62 2.74 -12.47
CA GLU A 10 18.53 2.51 -11.35
C GLU A 10 18.10 3.28 -10.10
N ALA A 11 17.64 4.51 -10.28
CA ALA A 11 17.12 5.34 -9.20
C ALA A 11 15.83 4.76 -8.62
N ILE A 12 14.95 4.21 -9.46
CA ILE A 12 13.73 3.52 -9.03
C ILE A 12 14.08 2.31 -8.17
N VAL A 13 15.03 1.48 -8.61
CA VAL A 13 15.48 0.31 -7.84
C VAL A 13 16.02 0.75 -6.46
N LYS A 14 16.83 1.80 -6.44
CA LYS A 14 17.40 2.36 -5.22
C LYS A 14 16.30 2.88 -4.28
N ALA A 15 15.31 3.57 -4.85
CA ALA A 15 14.17 4.08 -4.08
C ALA A 15 13.33 2.96 -3.49
N VAL A 16 13.04 1.90 -4.25
CA VAL A 16 12.29 0.74 -3.78
C VAL A 16 13.03 0.04 -2.63
N LYS A 17 14.35 -0.13 -2.75
CA LYS A 17 15.16 -0.72 -1.67
C LYS A 17 15.13 0.13 -0.41
N ALA A 18 15.19 1.46 -0.54
CA ALA A 18 15.12 2.37 0.59
C ALA A 18 13.75 2.32 1.27
N VAL A 19 12.68 2.29 0.48
CA VAL A 19 11.31 2.16 0.99
C VAL A 19 11.14 0.83 1.72
N ASP A 20 11.61 -0.26 1.14
CA ASP A 20 11.52 -1.59 1.76
C ASP A 20 12.17 -1.61 3.13
N LYS A 21 13.37 -1.05 3.25
CA LYS A 21 14.07 -0.93 4.53
C LYS A 21 13.29 -0.09 5.55
N CYS A 22 12.79 1.07 5.12
CA CYS A 22 12.04 1.97 5.99
C CYS A 22 10.73 1.33 6.44
N VAL A 23 10.01 0.66 5.53
CA VAL A 23 8.78 -0.06 5.86
C VAL A 23 9.04 -1.16 6.87
N SER A 24 10.11 -1.93 6.71
CA SER A 24 10.50 -2.97 7.66
C SER A 24 10.69 -2.40 9.05
N GLU A 25 11.43 -1.29 9.18
CA GLU A 25 11.68 -0.64 10.46
C GLU A 25 10.38 -0.12 11.10
N VAL A 26 9.52 0.52 10.31
CA VAL A 26 8.25 1.05 10.80
C VAL A 26 7.32 -0.07 11.25
N VAL A 27 7.19 -1.15 10.46
CA VAL A 27 6.35 -2.29 10.80
C VAL A 27 6.84 -2.98 12.07
N GLU A 28 8.14 -3.20 12.20
CA GLU A 28 8.72 -3.80 13.41
C GLU A 28 8.41 -2.95 14.65
N ALA A 29 8.61 -1.63 14.56
CA ALA A 29 8.35 -0.72 15.68
C ALA A 29 6.86 -0.70 16.03
N ALA A 30 5.97 -0.66 15.03
CA ALA A 30 4.53 -0.69 15.24
C ALA A 30 4.10 -1.98 15.93
N ARG A 31 4.57 -3.13 15.46
CA ARG A 31 4.25 -4.44 16.04
C ARG A 31 4.76 -4.56 17.47
N ALA A 32 5.98 -4.08 17.74
CA ALA A 32 6.55 -4.09 19.07
C ALA A 32 5.76 -3.25 20.08
N ASN A 33 5.01 -2.26 19.58
CA ASN A 33 4.21 -1.35 20.42
C ASN A 33 2.70 -1.67 20.37
N GLY A 34 2.31 -2.83 19.85
CA GLY A 34 0.93 -3.29 19.86
C GLY A 34 0.04 -2.71 18.77
N TYR A 35 0.61 -2.11 17.73
CA TYR A 35 -0.15 -1.61 16.59
C TYR A 35 -0.36 -2.69 15.55
N GLU A 36 -1.50 -2.62 14.88
CA GLU A 36 -1.72 -3.32 13.62
C GLU A 36 -1.35 -2.38 12.47
N VAL A 37 -0.97 -2.93 11.32
CA VAL A 37 -0.49 -2.12 10.19
C VAL A 37 -1.30 -2.45 8.96
N VAL A 38 -1.76 -1.42 8.26
CA VAL A 38 -2.35 -1.53 6.93
C VAL A 38 -1.43 -0.77 5.97
N MET A 39 -0.92 -1.46 4.97
CA MET A 39 0.02 -0.91 4.01
C MET A 39 -0.64 -0.86 2.64
N ILE A 40 -0.67 0.32 2.05
CA ILE A 40 -1.26 0.55 0.72
C ILE A 40 -0.35 1.45 -0.11
N ALA A 41 -0.71 1.61 -1.38
CA ALA A 41 -0.18 2.67 -2.23
C ALA A 41 -1.35 3.44 -2.85
N ASP A 42 -1.11 4.68 -3.23
CA ASP A 42 -2.12 5.52 -3.88
C ASP A 42 -2.18 5.28 -5.40
N HIS A 43 -1.06 4.89 -5.99
CA HIS A 43 -0.95 4.56 -7.41
C HIS A 43 0.32 3.73 -7.65
N GLY A 44 0.42 3.12 -8.82
CA GLY A 44 1.62 2.43 -9.27
C GLY A 44 2.61 3.39 -9.93
N ASN A 45 3.87 3.00 -9.96
CA ASN A 45 4.95 3.69 -10.66
C ASN A 45 6.09 2.73 -10.99
N ALA A 46 6.74 2.16 -9.98
CA ALA A 46 7.88 1.26 -10.16
C ALA A 46 7.50 -0.06 -10.84
N ASP A 47 6.24 -0.46 -10.78
CA ASP A 47 5.71 -1.66 -11.45
C ASP A 47 5.71 -1.54 -12.98
N ASN A 48 5.83 -0.32 -13.50
CA ASN A 48 5.95 -0.04 -14.93
C ASN A 48 7.04 1.02 -15.16
N ALA A 49 8.27 0.65 -14.80
CA ALA A 49 9.40 1.58 -14.78
C ALA A 49 9.96 1.87 -16.18
N VAL A 50 9.75 0.96 -17.14
CA VAL A 50 10.31 1.04 -18.49
C VAL A 50 9.20 0.85 -19.50
N ASN A 51 9.14 1.77 -20.48
CA ASN A 51 8.21 1.66 -21.61
C ASN A 51 8.60 0.52 -22.55
N ALA A 52 7.68 0.13 -23.43
CA ALA A 52 7.90 -0.94 -24.42
C ALA A 52 9.11 -0.67 -25.34
N ASP A 53 9.43 0.60 -25.57
CA ASP A 53 10.59 1.01 -26.39
C ASP A 53 11.91 1.10 -25.60
N GLY A 54 11.90 0.75 -24.31
CA GLY A 54 13.10 0.80 -23.45
C GLY A 54 13.34 2.13 -22.77
N THR A 55 12.52 3.16 -23.02
CA THR A 55 12.67 4.46 -22.35
C THR A 55 12.09 4.42 -20.94
N PRO A 56 12.61 5.24 -20.00
CA PRO A 56 12.03 5.32 -18.66
C PRO A 56 10.59 5.81 -18.70
N ASN A 57 9.72 5.14 -17.94
CA ASN A 57 8.34 5.56 -17.75
C ASN A 57 8.27 6.49 -16.54
N THR A 58 7.94 7.75 -16.76
CA THR A 58 7.83 8.76 -15.72
C THR A 58 6.38 8.97 -15.25
N ALA A 59 5.41 8.39 -15.95
CA ALA A 59 4.00 8.49 -15.59
C ALA A 59 3.63 7.57 -14.44
N HIS A 60 2.57 7.93 -13.72
CA HIS A 60 1.97 7.03 -12.73
C HIS A 60 1.31 5.85 -13.44
N SER A 61 1.49 4.67 -12.91
CA SER A 61 0.86 3.46 -13.44
C SER A 61 -0.61 3.39 -13.00
N LEU A 62 -1.46 2.88 -13.88
CA LEU A 62 -2.87 2.58 -13.60
C LEU A 62 -3.06 1.14 -13.11
N ASN A 63 -1.99 0.39 -12.95
CA ASN A 63 -2.05 -0.98 -12.45
C ASN A 63 -2.57 -0.99 -11.01
N PRO A 64 -3.23 -2.08 -10.61
CA PRO A 64 -3.62 -2.27 -9.21
C PRO A 64 -2.41 -2.19 -8.28
N VAL A 65 -2.62 -1.64 -7.10
CA VAL A 65 -1.60 -1.56 -6.05
C VAL A 65 -1.91 -2.55 -4.94
N PRO A 66 -0.90 -3.00 -4.18
CA PRO A 66 -1.13 -3.97 -3.12
C PRO A 66 -1.81 -3.35 -1.91
N ILE A 67 -2.55 -4.20 -1.18
CA ILE A 67 -2.95 -3.93 0.19
C ILE A 67 -2.42 -5.07 1.06
N VAL A 68 -1.71 -4.73 2.11
CA VAL A 68 -1.14 -5.69 3.06
C VAL A 68 -1.60 -5.31 4.46
N VAL A 69 -2.15 -6.28 5.18
CA VAL A 69 -2.59 -6.08 6.56
C VAL A 69 -1.73 -6.96 7.47
N VAL A 70 -1.04 -6.34 8.40
CA VAL A 70 -0.21 -7.03 9.39
C VAL A 70 -0.99 -7.09 10.71
N SER A 71 -1.65 -8.21 10.95
CA SER A 71 -2.48 -8.42 12.14
C SER A 71 -2.67 -9.90 12.40
N ASP A 72 -2.62 -10.29 13.66
CA ASP A 72 -2.87 -11.67 14.08
C ASP A 72 -4.38 -12.00 14.11
N ARG A 73 -5.24 -10.99 14.02
CA ARG A 73 -6.69 -11.14 14.09
C ARG A 73 -7.35 -11.28 12.72
N VAL A 74 -6.62 -11.05 11.64
CA VAL A 74 -7.15 -11.09 10.27
C VAL A 74 -6.92 -12.47 9.66
N LYS A 75 -8.00 -13.05 9.13
CA LYS A 75 -7.96 -14.34 8.43
C LYS A 75 -7.55 -14.18 6.97
N SER A 76 -8.12 -13.20 6.28
CA SER A 76 -7.87 -12.93 4.87
C SER A 76 -8.14 -11.48 4.51
N VAL A 77 -7.58 -11.06 3.38
CA VAL A 77 -7.79 -9.72 2.81
C VAL A 77 -8.27 -9.90 1.37
N ARG A 78 -9.34 -9.19 1.02
CA ARG A 78 -9.91 -9.21 -0.33
C ARG A 78 -9.42 -8.03 -1.14
N SER A 79 -9.48 -8.15 -2.47
CA SER A 79 -9.25 -7.03 -3.37
C SER A 79 -10.42 -6.07 -3.37
N GLY A 80 -10.15 -4.81 -3.63
CA GLY A 80 -11.18 -3.78 -3.69
C GLY A 80 -10.64 -2.49 -4.29
N ILE A 81 -11.21 -1.37 -3.87
CA ILE A 81 -10.85 -0.03 -4.35
C ILE A 81 -10.39 0.84 -3.18
N LEU A 82 -9.84 2.01 -3.47
CA LEU A 82 -9.33 2.91 -2.43
C LEU A 82 -10.43 3.34 -1.45
N ALA A 83 -11.68 3.44 -1.91
CA ALA A 83 -12.80 3.77 -1.03
C ALA A 83 -13.05 2.71 0.07
N ASP A 84 -12.49 1.53 -0.08
CA ASP A 84 -12.64 0.44 0.87
C ASP A 84 -11.59 0.47 2.01
N VAL A 85 -10.59 1.33 1.91
CA VAL A 85 -9.48 1.38 2.88
C VAL A 85 -9.97 1.86 4.25
N ALA A 86 -10.69 2.97 4.31
CA ALA A 86 -11.19 3.50 5.58
C ALA A 86 -12.18 2.53 6.27
N PRO A 87 -13.14 1.91 5.56
CA PRO A 87 -13.96 0.86 6.15
C PRO A 87 -13.14 -0.30 6.72
N THR A 88 -12.07 -0.69 6.05
CA THR A 88 -11.17 -1.74 6.51
C THR A 88 -10.49 -1.34 7.83
N VAL A 89 -9.98 -0.12 7.92
CA VAL A 89 -9.35 0.41 9.13
C VAL A 89 -10.35 0.45 10.29
N LEU A 90 -11.57 0.94 10.05
CA LEU A 90 -12.62 0.99 11.07
C LEU A 90 -12.96 -0.40 11.60
N LYS A 91 -13.05 -1.39 10.72
CA LYS A 91 -13.32 -2.78 11.13
C LYS A 91 -12.18 -3.32 12.01
N LEU A 92 -10.92 -3.05 11.66
CA LEU A 92 -9.78 -3.45 12.47
C LEU A 92 -9.81 -2.78 13.85
N MET A 93 -10.30 -1.56 13.93
CA MET A 93 -10.43 -0.81 15.19
C MET A 93 -11.66 -1.22 16.01
N GLY A 94 -12.54 -2.03 15.45
CA GLY A 94 -13.79 -2.41 16.11
C GLY A 94 -14.83 -1.29 16.14
N LEU A 95 -14.72 -0.33 15.22
CA LEU A 95 -15.65 0.80 15.13
C LEU A 95 -16.68 0.58 14.03
N GLU A 96 -17.87 1.14 14.23
CA GLU A 96 -18.93 1.11 13.24
C GLU A 96 -18.61 2.01 12.05
N GLN A 97 -18.96 1.53 10.86
CA GLN A 97 -18.82 2.30 9.63
C GLN A 97 -19.99 3.26 9.49
N PRO A 98 -19.74 4.58 9.31
CA PRO A 98 -20.82 5.54 9.05
C PRO A 98 -21.60 5.22 7.78
N ALA A 99 -22.89 5.56 7.77
CA ALA A 99 -23.76 5.30 6.61
C ALA A 99 -23.35 6.05 5.35
N GLU A 100 -22.70 7.20 5.51
CA GLU A 100 -22.17 8.00 4.40
C GLU A 100 -20.97 7.34 3.71
N MET A 101 -20.28 6.43 4.38
CA MET A 101 -19.13 5.71 3.85
C MET A 101 -19.62 4.50 3.07
N THR A 102 -19.46 4.53 1.76
CA THR A 102 -20.05 3.54 0.85
C THR A 102 -19.13 2.34 0.55
N GLY A 103 -17.85 2.43 0.90
CA GLY A 103 -16.91 1.33 0.71
C GLY A 103 -17.21 0.14 1.62
N LYS A 104 -16.51 -0.95 1.39
CA LYS A 104 -16.67 -2.20 2.15
C LYS A 104 -15.34 -2.60 2.77
N ALA A 105 -15.37 -3.07 4.01
CA ALA A 105 -14.17 -3.61 4.65
C ALA A 105 -13.64 -4.82 3.85
N LEU A 106 -12.34 -4.84 3.61
CA LEU A 106 -11.68 -5.87 2.82
C LEU A 106 -11.13 -7.01 3.67
N VAL A 107 -11.12 -6.87 4.98
CA VAL A 107 -10.58 -7.89 5.89
C VAL A 107 -11.70 -8.81 6.38
N GLU A 108 -11.36 -10.09 6.48
CA GLU A 108 -12.13 -11.09 7.17
C GLU A 108 -11.43 -11.40 8.48
N MET A 109 -12.13 -11.21 9.60
CA MET A 109 -11.57 -11.46 10.92
C MET A 109 -11.65 -12.94 11.27
N LYS A 110 -10.68 -13.39 12.07
CA LYS A 110 -10.67 -14.77 12.59
C LYS A 110 -11.83 -15.04 13.54
#